data_2eae90e528d891daefc7350e5fd3aae4
#
_entry.id   2eae90e528d891daefc7350e5fd3aae4
#
_cell.length_a   1.000
_cell.length_b   1.000
_cell.length_c   1.000
_cell.angle_alpha   90.00
_cell.angle_beta   90.00
_cell.angle_gamma   90.00
#
_symmetry.space_group_name_H-M   'P 1'
#
loop_
_entity.id
_entity.type
_entity.pdbx_description
1 polymer ?
#
loop_
_entity_poly.entity_id
_entity_poly.type
_entity_poly.pdbx_seq_one_letter_code
_entity_poly.pdbx_strand_id
1 'polypeptide(L)'
;MDTVVSTQNSCESLVRTQDPDRYLLSMFYSPEVRAHLWSLYAFNHEIAKTREVVTDTNIGLIRLQWWRDALGDFYEKNEVKKHDVMTGLAAVIWRYNLQRDVFDHLIYAREFDLEDRQPGSLEGLCNYVDYTHTPLLRMAVIVAGENPDDPALQPVAMAYALAGLIRAVPYHM
;
A
#
# COMPACT_ATOMS: atom_id res chain seq x y z
N MET A 1 23.30 2.64 -11.70
CA MET A 1 22.37 1.84 -12.51
C MET A 1 21.96 0.55 -11.80
N ASP A 2 22.88 -0.10 -11.10
CA ASP A 2 22.65 -1.37 -10.40
C ASP A 2 21.66 -1.31 -9.21
N THR A 3 21.61 -0.21 -8.48
CA THR A 3 20.73 -0.05 -7.31
C THR A 3 19.26 0.00 -7.69
N VAL A 4 18.89 0.66 -8.77
CA VAL A 4 17.49 0.76 -9.23
C VAL A 4 16.96 -0.57 -9.72
N VAL A 5 17.75 -1.33 -10.46
CA VAL A 5 17.41 -2.68 -10.95
C VAL A 5 17.24 -3.66 -9.78
N SER A 6 18.12 -3.60 -8.78
CA SER A 6 18.04 -4.40 -7.55
C SER A 6 16.75 -4.10 -6.77
N THR A 7 16.39 -2.84 -6.61
CA THR A 7 15.20 -2.37 -5.90
C THR A 7 13.90 -2.80 -6.58
N GLN A 8 13.84 -2.71 -7.92
CA GLN A 8 12.68 -3.17 -8.69
C GLN A 8 12.47 -4.68 -8.53
N ASN A 9 13.55 -5.47 -8.56
CA ASN A 9 13.50 -6.92 -8.35
C ASN A 9 12.99 -7.27 -6.93
N SER A 10 13.35 -6.48 -5.91
CA SER A 10 12.86 -6.66 -4.53
C SER A 10 11.35 -6.41 -4.43
N CYS A 11 10.85 -5.31 -4.99
CA CYS A 11 9.42 -4.99 -5.00
C CYS A 11 8.61 -6.01 -5.81
N GLU A 12 9.10 -6.40 -7.00
CA GLU A 12 8.47 -7.46 -7.81
C GLU A 12 8.34 -8.77 -7.04
N SER A 13 9.43 -9.25 -6.47
CA SER A 13 9.46 -10.51 -5.71
C SER A 13 8.49 -10.46 -4.51
N LEU A 14 8.47 -9.34 -3.80
CA LEU A 14 7.56 -9.13 -2.66
C LEU A 14 6.10 -9.22 -3.10
N VAL A 15 5.70 -8.44 -4.10
CA VAL A 15 4.31 -8.40 -4.58
C VAL A 15 3.91 -9.74 -5.19
N ARG A 16 4.77 -10.38 -5.97
CA ARG A 16 4.51 -11.69 -6.55
C ARG A 16 4.20 -12.75 -5.49
N THR A 17 4.87 -12.68 -4.34
CA THR A 17 4.73 -13.67 -3.27
C THR A 17 3.58 -13.34 -2.32
N GLN A 18 3.39 -12.05 -2.00
CA GLN A 18 2.48 -11.62 -0.94
C GLN A 18 1.14 -11.08 -1.45
N ASP A 19 1.08 -10.64 -2.71
CA ASP A 19 -0.15 -10.14 -3.35
C ASP A 19 -0.24 -10.63 -4.81
N PRO A 20 -0.39 -11.94 -5.02
CA PRO A 20 -0.39 -12.55 -6.35
C PRO A 20 -1.51 -12.02 -7.26
N ASP A 21 -2.65 -11.61 -6.69
CA ASP A 21 -3.77 -11.06 -7.45
C ASP A 21 -3.37 -9.73 -8.12
N ARG A 22 -2.82 -8.77 -7.35
CA ARG A 22 -2.32 -7.50 -7.90
C ARG A 22 -1.10 -7.70 -8.79
N TYR A 23 -0.25 -8.67 -8.48
CA TYR A 23 0.85 -9.03 -9.37
C TYR A 23 0.35 -9.45 -10.74
N LEU A 24 -0.61 -10.38 -10.82
CA LEU A 24 -1.18 -10.85 -12.08
C LEU A 24 -1.91 -9.73 -12.84
N LEU A 25 -2.68 -8.91 -12.14
CA LEU A 25 -3.36 -7.75 -12.75
C LEU A 25 -2.36 -6.76 -13.35
N SER A 26 -1.19 -6.58 -12.73
CA SER A 26 -0.16 -5.68 -13.25
C SER A 26 0.44 -6.15 -14.57
N MET A 27 0.36 -7.45 -14.91
CA MET A 27 0.91 -8.00 -16.15
C MET A 27 0.23 -7.44 -17.42
N PHE A 28 -0.96 -6.85 -17.32
CA PHE A 28 -1.64 -6.21 -18.43
C PHE A 28 -1.03 -4.85 -18.82
N TYR A 29 -0.10 -4.32 -18.00
CA TYR A 29 0.57 -3.04 -18.25
C TYR A 29 1.98 -3.21 -18.83
N SER A 30 2.54 -2.12 -19.35
CA SER A 30 3.93 -2.11 -19.83
C SER A 30 4.94 -2.41 -18.71
N PRO A 31 6.14 -2.91 -19.03
CA PRO A 31 7.18 -3.19 -18.02
C PRO A 31 7.48 -2.03 -17.09
N GLU A 32 7.46 -0.79 -17.59
CA GLU A 32 7.69 0.42 -16.79
C GLU A 32 6.55 0.66 -15.78
N VAL A 33 5.30 0.65 -16.25
CA VAL A 33 4.11 0.88 -15.41
C VAL A 33 3.98 -0.20 -14.33
N ARG A 34 4.16 -1.48 -14.68
CA ARG A 34 4.06 -2.55 -13.68
C ARG A 34 5.14 -2.48 -12.62
N ALA A 35 6.37 -2.06 -12.95
CA ALA A 35 7.43 -1.85 -11.96
C ALA A 35 7.06 -0.77 -10.94
N HIS A 36 6.40 0.30 -11.39
CA HIS A 36 5.88 1.35 -10.52
C HIS A 36 4.70 0.86 -9.67
N LEU A 37 3.79 0.06 -10.23
CA LEU A 37 2.70 -0.57 -9.48
C LEU A 37 3.23 -1.50 -8.39
N TRP A 38 4.28 -2.30 -8.67
CA TRP A 38 4.90 -3.16 -7.65
C TRP A 38 5.50 -2.37 -6.51
N SER A 39 6.13 -1.23 -6.77
CA SER A 39 6.66 -0.37 -5.70
C SER A 39 5.54 0.16 -4.80
N LEU A 40 4.41 0.55 -5.38
CA LEU A 40 3.23 1.01 -4.66
C LEU A 40 2.59 -0.12 -3.83
N TYR A 41 2.42 -1.30 -4.42
CA TYR A 41 1.84 -2.46 -3.73
C TYR A 41 2.78 -3.02 -2.66
N ALA A 42 4.10 -2.98 -2.88
CA ALA A 42 5.09 -3.35 -1.89
C ALA A 42 5.01 -2.44 -0.65
N PHE A 43 4.87 -1.11 -0.85
CA PHE A 43 4.62 -0.19 0.25
C PHE A 43 3.34 -0.55 1.02
N ASN A 44 2.23 -0.77 0.32
CA ASN A 44 0.98 -1.17 0.98
C ASN A 44 1.15 -2.47 1.79
N HIS A 45 1.86 -3.46 1.25
CA HIS A 45 2.15 -4.70 1.99
C HIS A 45 2.98 -4.42 3.24
N GLU A 46 4.02 -3.58 3.16
CA GLU A 46 4.89 -3.25 4.30
C GLU A 46 4.14 -2.62 5.47
N ILE A 47 3.18 -1.72 5.20
CA ILE A 47 2.36 -1.13 6.26
C ILE A 47 1.27 -2.10 6.75
N ALA A 48 0.64 -2.86 5.86
CA ALA A 48 -0.43 -3.80 6.20
C ALA A 48 0.06 -4.97 7.07
N LYS A 49 1.24 -5.53 6.77
CA LYS A 49 1.79 -6.66 7.54
C LYS A 49 2.23 -6.29 8.96
N THR A 50 2.19 -5.00 9.34
CA THR A 50 2.69 -4.55 10.66
C THR A 50 2.04 -5.34 11.78
N ARG A 51 0.72 -5.56 11.75
CA ARG A 51 0.00 -6.34 12.77
C ARG A 51 0.46 -7.80 12.84
N GLU A 52 0.83 -8.40 11.73
CA GLU A 52 1.24 -9.80 11.66
C GLU A 52 2.65 -10.06 12.20
N VAL A 53 3.54 -9.05 12.10
CA VAL A 53 4.96 -9.19 12.44
C VAL A 53 5.31 -8.66 13.82
N VAL A 54 4.36 -8.04 14.53
CA VAL A 54 4.56 -7.52 15.89
C VAL A 54 3.51 -8.08 16.84
N THR A 55 3.92 -8.36 18.09
CA THR A 55 3.02 -8.76 19.17
C THR A 55 2.67 -7.60 20.09
N ASP A 56 3.47 -6.54 20.10
CA ASP A 56 3.30 -5.35 20.92
C ASP A 56 2.82 -4.17 20.04
N THR A 57 1.70 -3.56 20.44
CA THR A 57 1.09 -2.42 19.75
C THR A 57 2.07 -1.24 19.61
N ASN A 58 2.89 -0.95 20.63
CA ASN A 58 3.84 0.17 20.57
C ASN A 58 4.94 -0.08 19.52
N ILE A 59 5.40 -1.33 19.37
CA ILE A 59 6.35 -1.70 18.33
C ILE A 59 5.70 -1.51 16.94
N GLY A 60 4.43 -1.87 16.81
CA GLY A 60 3.65 -1.61 15.59
C GLY A 60 3.55 -0.13 15.26
N LEU A 61 3.21 0.72 16.24
CA LEU A 61 3.16 2.17 16.07
C LEU A 61 4.52 2.77 15.68
N ILE A 62 5.62 2.32 16.31
CA ILE A 62 6.98 2.76 15.94
C ILE A 62 7.29 2.38 14.49
N ARG A 63 6.89 1.19 14.04
CA ARG A 63 7.09 0.74 12.66
C ARG A 63 6.30 1.59 11.66
N LEU A 64 5.04 1.92 11.96
CA LEU A 64 4.23 2.82 11.13
C LEU A 64 4.78 4.26 11.15
N GLN A 65 5.27 4.73 12.32
CA GLN A 65 5.92 6.03 12.43
C GLN A 65 7.18 6.13 11.58
N TRP A 66 7.98 5.06 11.49
CA TRP A 66 9.14 5.03 10.61
C TRP A 66 8.78 5.32 9.15
N TRP A 67 7.64 4.78 8.67
CA TRP A 67 7.14 5.06 7.32
C TRP A 67 6.73 6.52 7.14
N ARG A 68 6.07 7.13 8.15
CA ARG A 68 5.75 8.57 8.12
C ARG A 68 7.01 9.43 8.07
N ASP A 69 8.01 9.10 8.88
CA ASP A 69 9.26 9.83 8.91
C ASP A 69 10.02 9.69 7.58
N ALA A 70 10.03 8.49 6.99
CA ALA A 70 10.66 8.25 5.70
C ALA A 70 9.99 9.03 4.56
N LEU A 71 8.66 9.09 4.55
CA LEU A 71 7.91 9.92 3.61
C LEU A 71 8.14 11.41 3.89
N GLY A 72 8.12 11.82 5.16
CA GLY A 72 8.41 13.21 5.56
C GLY A 72 9.78 13.67 5.06
N ASP A 73 10.83 12.90 5.30
CA ASP A 73 12.18 13.22 4.82
C ASP A 73 12.24 13.32 3.29
N PHE A 74 11.49 12.45 2.58
CA PHE A 74 11.41 12.54 1.13
C PHE A 74 10.70 13.80 0.64
N TYR A 75 9.51 14.11 1.15
CA TYR A 75 8.73 15.27 0.69
C TYR A 75 9.32 16.61 1.10
N GLU A 76 9.95 16.69 2.29
CA GLU A 76 10.44 17.95 2.85
C GLU A 76 11.90 18.22 2.50
N LYS A 77 12.73 17.16 2.38
CA LYS A 77 14.19 17.27 2.23
C LYS A 77 14.72 16.61 0.96
N ASN A 78 13.87 15.90 0.21
CA ASN A 78 14.25 15.05 -0.91
C ASN A 78 15.28 13.96 -0.52
N GLU A 79 15.18 13.46 0.72
CA GLU A 79 16.03 12.40 1.26
C GLU A 79 15.31 11.07 1.22
N VAL A 80 15.92 10.06 0.60
CA VAL A 80 15.36 8.70 0.53
C VAL A 80 16.04 7.83 1.58
N LYS A 81 15.26 7.33 2.55
CA LYS A 81 15.76 6.34 3.53
C LYS A 81 16.23 5.08 2.82
N LYS A 82 17.32 4.49 3.31
CA LYS A 82 17.86 3.23 2.79
C LYS A 82 16.94 2.06 3.09
N HIS A 83 16.00 1.81 2.19
CA HIS A 83 15.06 0.70 2.22
C HIS A 83 14.57 0.44 0.79
N ASP A 84 14.60 -0.81 0.32
CA ASP A 84 14.30 -1.14 -1.07
C ASP A 84 12.92 -0.60 -1.50
N VAL A 85 11.88 -0.87 -0.70
CA VAL A 85 10.54 -0.41 -1.02
C VAL A 85 10.45 1.13 -0.99
N MET A 86 11.11 1.80 -0.04
CA MET A 86 11.11 3.28 0.01
C MET A 86 11.82 3.88 -1.20
N THR A 87 12.90 3.27 -1.66
CA THR A 87 13.62 3.71 -2.87
C THR A 87 12.74 3.59 -4.12
N GLY A 88 12.05 2.46 -4.29
CA GLY A 88 11.11 2.26 -5.38
C GLY A 88 9.93 3.23 -5.31
N LEU A 89 9.35 3.41 -4.12
CA LEU A 89 8.22 4.30 -3.86
C LEU A 89 8.58 5.77 -4.15
N ALA A 90 9.75 6.23 -3.75
CA ALA A 90 10.23 7.60 -4.01
C ALA A 90 10.26 7.92 -5.50
N ALA A 91 10.70 6.97 -6.33
CA ALA A 91 10.68 7.13 -7.79
C ALA A 91 9.24 7.28 -8.34
N VAL A 92 8.30 6.49 -7.81
CA VAL A 92 6.88 6.56 -8.19
C VAL A 92 6.25 7.89 -7.76
N ILE A 93 6.48 8.30 -6.51
CA ILE A 93 5.96 9.59 -5.99
C ILE A 93 6.45 10.74 -6.87
N TRP A 94 7.74 10.78 -7.16
CA TRP A 94 8.33 11.83 -8.00
C TRP A 94 7.78 11.81 -9.43
N ARG A 95 7.68 10.63 -10.03
CA ARG A 95 7.24 10.44 -11.43
C ARG A 95 5.79 10.84 -11.68
N TYR A 96 4.90 10.56 -10.73
CA TYR A 96 3.45 10.77 -10.84
C TYR A 96 2.92 11.88 -9.94
N ASN A 97 3.79 12.60 -9.25
CA ASN A 97 3.43 13.69 -8.33
C ASN A 97 2.36 13.27 -7.31
N LEU A 98 2.52 12.08 -6.72
CA LEU A 98 1.56 11.58 -5.73
C LEU A 98 1.64 12.43 -4.46
N GLN A 99 0.49 12.72 -3.85
CA GLN A 99 0.41 13.61 -2.71
C GLN A 99 0.69 12.85 -1.40
N ARG A 100 1.36 13.51 -0.44
CA ARG A 100 1.76 12.93 0.85
C ARG A 100 0.57 12.46 1.69
N ASP A 101 -0.49 13.25 1.73
CA ASP A 101 -1.67 13.00 2.55
C ASP A 101 -2.32 11.64 2.25
N VAL A 102 -2.27 11.16 1.00
CA VAL A 102 -2.80 9.85 0.63
C VAL A 102 -2.04 8.72 1.33
N PHE A 103 -0.71 8.85 1.44
CA PHE A 103 0.12 7.87 2.16
C PHE A 103 -0.10 7.94 3.67
N ASP A 104 -0.19 9.16 4.22
CA ASP A 104 -0.45 9.37 5.65
C ASP A 104 -1.82 8.77 6.05
N HIS A 105 -2.85 8.90 5.21
CA HIS A 105 -4.15 8.26 5.42
C HIS A 105 -4.07 6.73 5.40
N LEU A 106 -3.32 6.14 4.45
CA LEU A 106 -3.13 4.68 4.41
C LEU A 106 -2.42 4.17 5.66
N ILE A 107 -1.37 4.86 6.12
CA ILE A 107 -0.64 4.48 7.34
C ILE A 107 -1.55 4.62 8.56
N TYR A 108 -2.32 5.71 8.66
CA TYR A 108 -3.26 5.91 9.76
C TYR A 108 -4.31 4.80 9.84
N ALA A 109 -4.87 4.38 8.70
CA ALA A 109 -5.84 3.30 8.67
C ALA A 109 -5.26 1.97 9.22
N ARG A 110 -3.93 1.75 9.12
CA ARG A 110 -3.26 0.57 9.67
C ARG A 110 -3.01 0.63 11.18
N GLU A 111 -3.13 1.79 11.81
CA GLU A 111 -3.10 1.88 13.28
C GLU A 111 -4.29 1.15 13.92
N PHE A 112 -5.46 1.19 13.25
CA PHE A 112 -6.64 0.45 13.69
C PHE A 112 -6.38 -1.06 13.79
N ASP A 113 -5.56 -1.62 12.89
CA ASP A 113 -5.20 -3.04 12.91
C ASP A 113 -4.42 -3.43 14.18
N LEU A 114 -3.76 -2.45 14.84
CA LEU A 114 -2.98 -2.67 16.06
C LEU A 114 -3.82 -2.61 17.34
N GLU A 115 -5.06 -2.09 17.28
CA GLU A 115 -5.90 -1.91 18.46
C GLU A 115 -6.61 -3.18 18.93
N ASP A 116 -6.47 -4.30 18.20
CA ASP A 116 -7.14 -5.58 18.50
C ASP A 116 -8.68 -5.46 18.59
N ARG A 117 -9.23 -4.52 17.84
CA ARG A 117 -10.66 -4.23 17.79
C ARG A 117 -11.24 -4.61 16.43
N GLN A 118 -12.40 -5.21 16.48
CA GLN A 118 -13.18 -5.46 15.26
C GLN A 118 -14.10 -4.26 14.96
N PRO A 119 -14.40 -3.97 13.69
CA PRO A 119 -15.42 -3.01 13.34
C PRO A 119 -16.76 -3.36 14.02
N GLY A 120 -17.31 -2.45 14.82
CA GLY A 120 -18.52 -2.70 15.62
C GLY A 120 -19.82 -2.77 14.81
N SER A 121 -19.76 -2.47 13.49
CA SER A 121 -20.91 -2.45 12.59
C SER A 121 -20.49 -2.72 11.15
N LEU A 122 -21.46 -3.03 10.29
CA LEU A 122 -21.21 -3.13 8.84
C LEU A 122 -20.71 -1.80 8.26
N GLU A 123 -21.24 -0.68 8.71
CA GLU A 123 -20.78 0.64 8.30
C GLU A 123 -19.32 0.87 8.70
N GLY A 124 -18.95 0.51 9.92
CA GLY A 124 -17.56 0.55 10.38
C GLY A 124 -16.62 -0.32 9.54
N LEU A 125 -17.07 -1.52 9.14
CA LEU A 125 -16.33 -2.37 8.22
C LEU A 125 -16.19 -1.74 6.82
N CYS A 126 -17.27 -1.19 6.29
CA CYS A 126 -17.23 -0.49 4.99
C CYS A 126 -16.27 0.70 5.03
N ASN A 127 -16.29 1.50 6.09
CA ASN A 127 -15.37 2.61 6.27
C ASN A 127 -13.90 2.13 6.33
N TYR A 128 -13.63 1.07 7.09
CA TYR A 128 -12.28 0.49 7.19
C TYR A 128 -11.76 0.04 5.81
N VAL A 129 -12.55 -0.72 5.05
CA VAL A 129 -12.11 -1.19 3.73
C VAL A 129 -11.95 -0.05 2.73
N ASP A 130 -12.79 0.98 2.81
CA ASP A 130 -12.68 2.18 1.97
C ASP A 130 -11.36 2.92 2.27
N TYR A 131 -11.08 3.22 3.54
CA TYR A 131 -9.85 3.92 3.94
C TYR A 131 -8.57 3.14 3.62
N THR A 132 -8.61 1.82 3.62
CA THR A 132 -7.42 0.99 3.38
C THR A 132 -7.19 0.65 1.91
N HIS A 133 -8.21 0.72 1.04
CA HIS A 133 -8.11 0.23 -0.34
C HIS A 133 -8.37 1.31 -1.40
N THR A 134 -9.33 2.19 -1.19
CA THR A 134 -9.68 3.22 -2.20
C THR A 134 -8.51 4.17 -2.51
N PRO A 135 -7.76 4.70 -1.51
CA PRO A 135 -6.61 5.55 -1.81
C PRO A 135 -5.52 4.81 -2.59
N LEU A 136 -5.27 3.54 -2.26
CA LEU A 136 -4.31 2.71 -2.98
C LEU A 136 -4.72 2.48 -4.44
N LEU A 137 -6.01 2.17 -4.69
CA LEU A 137 -6.52 1.96 -6.04
C LEU A 137 -6.44 3.26 -6.86
N ARG A 138 -6.76 4.41 -6.28
CA ARG A 138 -6.64 5.71 -6.97
C ARG A 138 -5.20 5.99 -7.38
N MET A 139 -4.22 5.76 -6.48
CA MET A 139 -2.81 5.91 -6.84
C MET A 139 -2.40 4.94 -7.95
N ALA A 140 -2.85 3.69 -7.91
CA ALA A 140 -2.57 2.70 -8.94
C ALA A 140 -3.15 3.13 -10.30
N VAL A 141 -4.34 3.71 -10.32
CA VAL A 141 -5.00 4.26 -11.53
C VAL A 141 -4.22 5.45 -12.09
N ILE A 142 -3.71 6.35 -11.24
CA ILE A 142 -2.79 7.45 -11.66
C ILE A 142 -1.54 6.87 -12.32
N VAL A 143 -0.93 5.84 -11.71
CA VAL A 143 0.26 5.17 -12.26
C VAL A 143 -0.04 4.49 -13.59
N ALA A 144 -1.25 3.95 -13.76
CA ALA A 144 -1.72 3.35 -15.00
C ALA A 144 -2.02 4.38 -16.11
N GLY A 145 -2.09 5.68 -15.77
CA GLY A 145 -2.41 6.75 -16.71
C GLY A 145 -3.91 6.95 -16.95
N GLU A 146 -4.74 6.46 -16.02
CA GLU A 146 -6.20 6.51 -16.10
C GLU A 146 -6.79 7.57 -15.15
N ASN A 147 -8.11 7.78 -15.20
CA ASN A 147 -8.79 8.81 -14.42
C ASN A 147 -8.97 8.41 -12.95
N PRO A 148 -8.29 9.07 -11.98
CA PRO A 148 -8.43 8.76 -10.54
C PRO A 148 -9.77 9.21 -9.93
N ASP A 149 -10.55 10.03 -10.65
CA ASP A 149 -11.84 10.56 -10.19
C ASP A 149 -13.04 9.75 -10.73
N ASP A 150 -12.77 8.61 -11.36
CA ASP A 150 -13.85 7.72 -11.81
C ASP A 150 -14.68 7.25 -10.60
N PRO A 151 -16.00 7.49 -10.59
CA PRO A 151 -16.88 7.11 -9.48
C PRO A 151 -16.95 5.59 -9.24
N ALA A 152 -16.55 4.78 -10.22
CA ALA A 152 -16.51 3.32 -10.07
C ALA A 152 -15.33 2.85 -9.19
N LEU A 153 -14.30 3.65 -8.95
CA LEU A 153 -13.10 3.21 -8.23
C LEU A 153 -13.40 2.83 -6.78
N GLN A 154 -14.18 3.64 -6.07
CA GLN A 154 -14.52 3.35 -4.67
C GLN A 154 -15.27 2.02 -4.52
N PRO A 155 -16.41 1.77 -5.19
CA PRO A 155 -17.11 0.49 -5.05
C PRO A 155 -16.27 -0.70 -5.53
N VAL A 156 -15.41 -0.56 -6.53
CA VAL A 156 -14.46 -1.61 -6.96
C VAL A 156 -13.41 -1.89 -5.89
N ALA A 157 -12.81 -0.86 -5.30
CA ALA A 157 -11.84 -1.02 -4.22
C ALA A 157 -12.47 -1.72 -3.01
N MET A 158 -13.67 -1.31 -2.61
CA MET A 158 -14.39 -1.90 -1.49
C MET A 158 -14.76 -3.36 -1.77
N ALA A 159 -15.26 -3.67 -2.96
CA ALA A 159 -15.59 -5.04 -3.34
C ALA A 159 -14.37 -5.96 -3.32
N TYR A 160 -13.22 -5.49 -3.84
CA TYR A 160 -11.96 -6.21 -3.80
C TYR A 160 -11.50 -6.47 -2.36
N ALA A 161 -11.58 -5.45 -1.49
CA ALA A 161 -11.19 -5.55 -0.09
C ALA A 161 -12.07 -6.53 0.68
N LEU A 162 -13.39 -6.44 0.53
CA LEU A 162 -14.35 -7.34 1.18
C LEU A 162 -14.16 -8.79 0.72
N ALA A 163 -13.92 -9.02 -0.57
CA ALA A 163 -13.59 -10.34 -1.09
C ALA A 163 -12.30 -10.91 -0.47
N GLY A 164 -11.29 -10.05 -0.27
CA GLY A 164 -10.04 -10.40 0.42
C GLY A 164 -10.28 -10.81 1.87
N LEU A 165 -11.07 -10.05 2.62
CA LEU A 165 -11.42 -10.36 4.00
C LEU A 165 -12.19 -11.68 4.11
N ILE A 166 -13.17 -11.92 3.24
CA ILE A 166 -13.93 -13.19 3.23
C ILE A 166 -13.01 -14.38 2.97
N ARG A 167 -12.06 -14.25 2.04
CA ARG A 167 -11.07 -15.31 1.75
C ARG A 167 -10.14 -15.57 2.93
N ALA A 168 -9.87 -14.58 3.78
CA ALA A 168 -8.99 -14.71 4.93
C ALA A 168 -9.66 -15.42 6.13
N VAL A 169 -10.99 -15.43 6.23
CA VAL A 169 -11.74 -16.01 7.37
C VAL A 169 -11.31 -17.44 7.73
N PRO A 170 -11.13 -18.40 6.79
CA PRO A 170 -10.72 -19.75 7.15
C PRO A 170 -9.33 -19.87 7.79
N TYR A 171 -8.49 -18.86 7.65
CA TYR A 171 -7.12 -18.84 8.17
C TYR A 171 -7.03 -18.18 9.56
N HIS A 172 -8.12 -17.55 10.02
CA HIS A 172 -8.21 -16.88 11.33
C HIS A 172 -9.10 -17.62 12.34
N MET A 173 -9.65 -18.79 11.95
CA MET A 173 -10.39 -19.71 12.82
C MET A 173 -9.49 -20.80 13.35
#